data_6e5b3185faa080f913174b91c505e215
#
_entry.id   6e5b3185faa080f913174b91c505e215
#
_cell.length_a   1.000
_cell.length_b   1.000
_cell.length_c   1.000
_cell.angle_alpha   90.00
_cell.angle_beta   90.00
_cell.angle_gamma   90.00
#
_symmetry.space_group_name_H-M   'P 1'
#
loop_
_entity.id
_entity.type
_entity.pdbx_description
1 polymer ?
#
loop_
_entity_poly.entity_id
_entity_poly.type
_entity_poly.pdbx_seq_one_letter_code
_entity_poly.pdbx_strand_id
1 'polypeptide(L)'
;MHIGIDVGGTNTDAVLMDGTRTLAGVKHSTTPDVTSGIIQAIEDLRAGHAFEGADIDAVMIGTTHFINALVQASRLAPVAALRLGLPATRALPPLIDWPEVLVEATQARSYLAHGGYEFDGRPISPLDPDEIRAHAEDMKAHGIRSVAISSVFSPVNHDLEVRAAEIVVEVLGADAAISLSHEIGRIGLLERENATIINAALRELASEIVDGLTSAVRAQGIDAPIFLSQNDGTLMDEEYVRRYPVATFASGPTNSMRGAAATSGLDDCAVIDVGGTTADIGLLINGFPRETANEVKVAGIRTNFRMPDVLSLGIGGGSIVDEETAEVGPASVGYKLATEALVFGGSTLTATDIAVAAGRAQVGDASKVAHLDPVFVERVLARIAERVSEAVDRMRTSPEPIAVVAVGGGSILLPDELPLFGTVHRPENYAVANAIGASIAQVGGEIDKVYAIEPGRRDETLAEVRAEAVDKAIAAGAKPSTVAIIDFDEVPIPYLPGNATRIRVKAVGDLDMGA
;
A
#
# COMPACT_ATOMS: atom_id res chain seq x y z
N MET A 1 19.38 6.05 -16.41
CA MET A 1 18.88 6.65 -15.15
C MET A 1 17.40 6.32 -14.96
N HIS A 2 16.84 6.45 -13.75
CA HIS A 2 15.41 6.27 -13.51
C HIS A 2 14.86 7.30 -12.55
N ILE A 3 13.55 7.52 -12.59
CA ILE A 3 12.86 8.50 -11.76
C ILE A 3 11.94 7.76 -10.80
N GLY A 4 12.06 8.08 -9.50
CA GLY A 4 11.11 7.68 -8.48
C GLY A 4 10.23 8.85 -8.07
N ILE A 5 8.92 8.66 -8.01
CA ILE A 5 7.95 9.66 -7.59
C ILE A 5 7.04 9.05 -6.54
N ASP A 6 6.80 9.75 -5.44
CA ASP A 6 5.78 9.35 -4.46
C ASP A 6 4.74 10.48 -4.33
N VAL A 7 3.51 10.18 -4.76
CA VAL A 7 2.39 11.12 -4.69
C VAL A 7 1.58 10.85 -3.44
N GLY A 8 1.93 11.54 -2.37
CA GLY A 8 1.23 11.47 -1.10
C GLY A 8 0.05 12.43 -1.00
N GLY A 9 -0.67 12.37 0.12
CA GLY A 9 -1.82 13.26 0.37
C GLY A 9 -1.46 14.73 0.63
N THR A 10 -0.22 15.02 1.04
CA THR A 10 0.24 16.37 1.37
C THR A 10 1.38 16.84 0.47
N ASN A 11 2.31 15.96 0.15
CA ASN A 11 3.48 16.26 -0.67
C ASN A 11 3.62 15.25 -1.81
N THR A 12 4.17 15.72 -2.91
CA THR A 12 4.70 14.92 -4.01
C THR A 12 6.23 15.03 -3.96
N ASP A 13 6.88 13.90 -3.75
CA ASP A 13 8.32 13.79 -3.68
C ASP A 13 8.83 13.10 -4.95
N ALA A 14 9.95 13.56 -5.49
CA ALA A 14 10.56 12.90 -6.63
C ALA A 14 12.09 12.88 -6.53
N VAL A 15 12.69 11.82 -7.07
CA VAL A 15 14.14 11.64 -7.13
C VAL A 15 14.58 11.18 -8.52
N LEU A 16 15.74 11.66 -8.94
CA LEU A 16 16.48 11.13 -10.09
C LEU A 16 17.61 10.25 -9.59
N MET A 17 17.65 9.01 -10.06
CA MET A 17 18.59 7.99 -9.61
C MET A 17 19.47 7.50 -10.76
N ASP A 18 20.73 7.19 -10.41
CA ASP A 18 21.66 6.44 -11.26
C ASP A 18 22.09 5.18 -10.47
N GLY A 19 21.51 4.04 -10.81
CA GLY A 19 21.57 2.85 -9.96
C GLY A 19 21.02 3.15 -8.56
N THR A 20 21.85 3.01 -7.53
CA THR A 20 21.49 3.30 -6.13
C THR A 20 21.83 4.73 -5.69
N ARG A 21 22.42 5.54 -6.58
CA ARG A 21 22.86 6.91 -6.25
C ARG A 21 21.78 7.93 -6.58
N THR A 22 21.38 8.73 -5.60
CA THR A 22 20.52 9.89 -5.81
C THR A 22 21.31 11.03 -6.45
N LEU A 23 20.89 11.49 -7.64
CA LEU A 23 21.46 12.60 -8.36
C LEU A 23 20.77 13.93 -8.03
N ALA A 24 19.45 13.89 -7.88
CA ALA A 24 18.62 15.04 -7.47
C ALA A 24 17.39 14.54 -6.70
N GLY A 25 16.89 15.39 -5.81
CA GLY A 25 15.64 15.14 -5.08
C GLY A 25 14.85 16.43 -4.92
N VAL A 26 13.53 16.35 -5.09
CA VAL A 26 12.61 17.50 -4.97
C VAL A 26 11.38 17.11 -4.16
N LYS A 27 10.77 18.11 -3.52
CA LYS A 27 9.57 17.98 -2.71
C LYS A 27 8.63 19.13 -2.95
N HIS A 28 7.38 18.84 -3.30
CA HIS A 28 6.31 19.82 -3.55
C HIS A 28 5.08 19.51 -2.75
N SER A 29 4.24 20.52 -2.53
CA SER A 29 2.88 20.31 -2.04
C SER A 29 2.06 19.58 -3.12
N THR A 30 1.33 18.53 -2.73
CA THR A 30 0.43 17.81 -3.63
C THR A 30 -0.66 18.73 -4.17
N THR A 31 -0.89 18.66 -5.47
CA THR A 31 -1.99 19.35 -6.15
C THR A 31 -3.24 18.47 -6.18
N PRO A 32 -4.45 19.04 -6.28
CA PRO A 32 -5.68 18.25 -6.47
C PRO A 32 -5.67 17.39 -7.74
N ASP A 33 -4.90 17.81 -8.73
CA ASP A 33 -4.66 17.09 -9.98
C ASP A 33 -3.31 16.37 -9.92
N VAL A 34 -3.35 15.06 -10.04
CA VAL A 34 -2.17 14.18 -10.00
C VAL A 34 -1.16 14.53 -11.09
N THR A 35 -1.67 14.87 -12.27
CA THR A 35 -0.90 15.06 -13.49
C THR A 35 0.03 16.27 -13.36
N SER A 36 -0.50 17.40 -12.86
CA SER A 36 0.28 18.62 -12.70
C SER A 36 1.39 18.49 -11.65
N GLY A 37 1.16 17.76 -10.57
CA GLY A 37 2.18 17.50 -9.56
C GLY A 37 3.38 16.71 -10.10
N ILE A 38 3.11 15.71 -10.94
CA ILE A 38 4.16 14.91 -11.58
C ILE A 38 4.94 15.73 -12.61
N ILE A 39 4.25 16.51 -13.45
CA ILE A 39 4.90 17.41 -14.42
C ILE A 39 5.86 18.35 -13.71
N GLN A 40 5.39 19.03 -12.67
CA GLN A 40 6.20 19.97 -11.90
C GLN A 40 7.41 19.28 -11.24
N ALA A 41 7.21 18.11 -10.66
CA ALA A 41 8.28 17.34 -10.04
C ALA A 41 9.38 16.97 -11.05
N ILE A 42 9.02 16.54 -12.26
CA ILE A 42 9.99 16.21 -13.33
C ILE A 42 10.70 17.47 -13.83
N GLU A 43 10.01 18.59 -13.98
CA GLU A 43 10.61 19.89 -14.38
C GLU A 43 11.66 20.35 -13.36
N ASP A 44 11.36 20.23 -12.07
CA ASP A 44 12.28 20.64 -11.02
C ASP A 44 13.46 19.67 -10.86
N LEU A 45 13.27 18.38 -11.09
CA LEU A 45 14.38 17.44 -11.19
C LEU A 45 15.35 17.85 -12.32
N ARG A 46 14.82 18.26 -13.50
CA ARG A 46 15.64 18.76 -14.61
C ARG A 46 16.37 20.05 -14.26
N ALA A 47 15.75 20.95 -13.50
CA ALA A 47 16.38 22.16 -13.02
C ALA A 47 17.54 21.89 -12.04
N GLY A 48 17.41 20.84 -11.22
CA GLY A 48 18.44 20.41 -10.28
C GLY A 48 19.56 19.58 -10.91
N HIS A 49 19.23 18.76 -11.91
CA HIS A 49 20.17 17.92 -12.65
C HIS A 49 19.69 17.77 -14.09
N ALA A 50 20.48 18.24 -15.05
CA ALA A 50 20.10 18.19 -16.47
C ALA A 50 20.08 16.74 -16.98
N PHE A 51 18.99 16.34 -17.61
CA PHE A 51 18.83 15.06 -18.32
C PHE A 51 17.85 15.21 -19.49
N GLU A 52 18.01 14.36 -20.49
CA GLU A 52 17.06 14.25 -21.60
C GLU A 52 16.09 13.10 -21.33
N GLY A 53 14.91 13.12 -21.95
CA GLY A 53 13.93 12.04 -21.77
C GLY A 53 14.45 10.65 -22.16
N ALA A 54 15.37 10.59 -23.16
CA ALA A 54 16.00 9.36 -23.60
C ALA A 54 17.04 8.79 -22.60
N ASP A 55 17.46 9.56 -21.60
CA ASP A 55 18.36 9.09 -20.54
C ASP A 55 17.60 8.31 -19.44
N ILE A 56 16.28 8.32 -19.48
CA ILE A 56 15.43 7.68 -18.48
C ILE A 56 15.00 6.29 -18.95
N ASP A 57 15.38 5.28 -18.19
CA ASP A 57 15.11 3.86 -18.49
C ASP A 57 13.75 3.41 -17.93
N ALA A 58 13.30 4.03 -16.82
CA ALA A 58 12.02 3.74 -16.18
C ALA A 58 11.53 4.88 -15.29
N VAL A 59 10.21 4.99 -15.10
CA VAL A 59 9.57 5.86 -14.11
C VAL A 59 8.76 5.02 -13.15
N MET A 60 9.03 5.14 -11.84
CA MET A 60 8.37 4.39 -10.77
C MET A 60 7.55 5.34 -9.90
N ILE A 61 6.28 5.01 -9.68
CA ILE A 61 5.33 5.93 -9.03
C ILE A 61 4.64 5.23 -7.85
N GLY A 62 4.79 5.81 -6.64
CA GLY A 62 3.94 5.55 -5.50
C GLY A 62 2.72 6.47 -5.52
N THR A 63 1.54 5.97 -5.14
CA THR A 63 0.33 6.78 -5.12
C THR A 63 -0.67 6.34 -4.06
N THR A 64 -1.28 7.30 -3.38
CA THR A 64 -2.34 7.08 -2.39
C THR A 64 -3.75 7.37 -2.94
N HIS A 65 -3.91 7.59 -4.25
CA HIS A 65 -5.19 8.03 -4.84
C HIS A 65 -6.32 7.01 -4.66
N PHE A 66 -6.02 5.73 -4.79
CA PHE A 66 -7.04 4.67 -4.70
C PHE A 66 -7.59 4.53 -3.28
N ILE A 67 -6.71 4.51 -2.28
CA ILE A 67 -7.15 4.46 -0.88
C ILE A 67 -7.88 5.73 -0.48
N ASN A 68 -7.47 6.90 -0.97
CA ASN A 68 -8.13 8.17 -0.71
C ASN A 68 -9.54 8.20 -1.33
N ALA A 69 -9.72 7.68 -2.55
CA ALA A 69 -11.03 7.57 -3.18
C ALA A 69 -12.00 6.70 -2.35
N LEU A 70 -11.51 5.58 -1.82
CA LEU A 70 -12.30 4.71 -0.95
C LEU A 70 -12.64 5.38 0.39
N VAL A 71 -11.65 5.99 1.07
CA VAL A 71 -11.86 6.67 2.37
C VAL A 71 -12.82 7.86 2.24
N GLN A 72 -12.77 8.58 1.11
CA GLN A 72 -13.65 9.71 0.82
C GLN A 72 -14.98 9.28 0.22
N ALA A 73 -15.20 7.99 -0.02
CA ALA A 73 -16.38 7.44 -0.69
C ALA A 73 -16.69 8.17 -2.02
N SER A 74 -15.65 8.43 -2.82
CA SER A 74 -15.75 9.24 -4.03
C SER A 74 -15.13 8.55 -5.24
N ARG A 75 -15.66 8.79 -6.44
CA ARG A 75 -15.16 8.22 -7.71
C ARG A 75 -15.12 6.67 -7.70
N LEU A 76 -16.07 6.03 -7.03
CA LEU A 76 -16.22 4.59 -7.00
C LEU A 76 -17.26 4.17 -8.05
N ALA A 77 -16.96 3.12 -8.80
CA ALA A 77 -17.88 2.58 -9.80
C ALA A 77 -19.02 1.78 -9.15
N PRO A 78 -20.22 1.74 -9.76
CA PRO A 78 -21.26 0.79 -9.38
C PRO A 78 -20.78 -0.64 -9.46
N VAL A 79 -21.01 -1.46 -8.40
CA VAL A 79 -20.45 -2.80 -8.28
C VAL A 79 -21.51 -3.86 -7.99
N ALA A 80 -21.41 -5.02 -8.62
CA ALA A 80 -22.10 -6.24 -8.25
C ALA A 80 -21.19 -7.18 -7.44
N ALA A 81 -21.68 -7.63 -6.29
CA ALA A 81 -21.02 -8.65 -5.48
C ALA A 81 -21.73 -9.99 -5.68
N LEU A 82 -21.17 -10.87 -6.51
CA LEU A 82 -21.67 -12.21 -6.78
C LEU A 82 -20.93 -13.24 -5.94
N ARG A 83 -21.65 -13.89 -5.01
CA ARG A 83 -21.08 -14.96 -4.19
C ARG A 83 -21.61 -16.32 -4.61
N LEU A 84 -20.70 -17.26 -4.87
CA LEU A 84 -20.97 -18.68 -5.08
C LEU A 84 -20.84 -19.40 -3.73
N GLY A 85 -21.96 -19.78 -3.13
CA GLY A 85 -21.93 -20.37 -1.78
C GLY A 85 -23.31 -20.78 -1.24
N LEU A 86 -24.36 -20.75 -2.08
CA LEU A 86 -25.66 -21.30 -1.67
C LEU A 86 -25.61 -22.83 -1.62
N PRO A 87 -26.36 -23.43 -0.68
CA PRO A 87 -27.23 -22.77 0.34
C PRO A 87 -26.48 -22.32 1.61
N ALA A 88 -25.20 -22.69 1.79
CA ALA A 88 -24.47 -22.59 3.05
C ALA A 88 -24.32 -21.14 3.58
N THR A 89 -24.18 -20.16 2.69
CA THR A 89 -23.87 -18.76 3.08
C THR A 89 -25.07 -17.81 3.07
N ARG A 90 -26.31 -18.34 2.93
CA ARG A 90 -27.52 -17.52 2.82
C ARG A 90 -27.72 -16.52 3.97
N ALA A 91 -27.34 -16.91 5.19
CA ALA A 91 -27.54 -16.08 6.38
C ALA A 91 -26.58 -14.88 6.50
N LEU A 92 -25.50 -14.86 5.74
CA LEU A 92 -24.48 -13.81 5.75
C LEU A 92 -24.26 -13.28 4.32
N PRO A 93 -25.14 -12.43 3.79
CA PRO A 93 -25.02 -11.94 2.43
C PRO A 93 -23.75 -11.05 2.26
N PRO A 94 -23.27 -10.83 1.02
CA PRO A 94 -22.26 -9.82 0.73
C PRO A 94 -22.64 -8.44 1.27
N LEU A 95 -21.65 -7.61 1.60
CA LEU A 95 -21.82 -6.24 2.09
C LEU A 95 -22.36 -6.11 3.53
N ILE A 96 -22.53 -7.21 4.27
CA ILE A 96 -23.17 -7.21 5.60
C ILE A 96 -22.46 -6.29 6.62
N ASP A 97 -21.15 -6.14 6.50
CA ASP A 97 -20.31 -5.32 7.40
C ASP A 97 -19.90 -3.97 6.75
N TRP A 98 -20.49 -3.59 5.63
CA TRP A 98 -20.09 -2.38 4.94
C TRP A 98 -20.72 -1.12 5.55
N PRO A 99 -19.94 -0.03 5.70
CA PRO A 99 -20.50 1.29 6.02
C PRO A 99 -21.52 1.73 4.95
N GLU A 100 -22.66 2.25 5.39
CA GLU A 100 -23.75 2.65 4.51
C GLU A 100 -23.29 3.65 3.44
N VAL A 101 -22.43 4.61 3.82
CA VAL A 101 -21.85 5.60 2.88
C VAL A 101 -21.10 4.96 1.71
N LEU A 102 -20.43 3.82 1.93
CA LEU A 102 -19.72 3.10 0.87
C LEU A 102 -20.65 2.24 0.02
N VAL A 103 -21.69 1.66 0.62
CA VAL A 103 -22.74 0.96 -0.14
C VAL A 103 -23.45 1.92 -1.08
N GLU A 104 -23.80 3.12 -0.61
CA GLU A 104 -24.42 4.16 -1.42
C GLU A 104 -23.48 4.67 -2.53
N ALA A 105 -22.22 4.98 -2.19
CA ALA A 105 -21.24 5.50 -3.15
C ALA A 105 -20.93 4.50 -4.28
N THR A 106 -20.92 3.21 -3.99
CA THR A 106 -20.70 2.13 -4.97
C THR A 106 -21.99 1.62 -5.60
N GLN A 107 -23.16 2.10 -5.17
CA GLN A 107 -24.47 1.56 -5.58
C GLN A 107 -24.48 0.02 -5.55
N ALA A 108 -23.80 -0.56 -4.55
CA ALA A 108 -23.47 -1.97 -4.51
C ALA A 108 -24.72 -2.87 -4.44
N ARG A 109 -24.74 -3.91 -5.26
CA ARG A 109 -25.79 -4.93 -5.28
C ARG A 109 -25.20 -6.31 -4.97
N SER A 110 -25.87 -7.07 -4.11
CA SER A 110 -25.45 -8.40 -3.76
C SER A 110 -26.28 -9.47 -4.49
N TYR A 111 -25.58 -10.48 -4.98
CA TYR A 111 -26.14 -11.65 -5.65
C TYR A 111 -25.59 -12.92 -5.00
N LEU A 112 -26.46 -13.86 -4.70
CA LEU A 112 -26.07 -15.16 -4.13
C LEU A 112 -26.44 -16.25 -5.13
N ALA A 113 -25.51 -17.14 -5.42
CA ALA A 113 -25.72 -18.25 -6.33
C ALA A 113 -25.21 -19.57 -5.74
N HIS A 114 -25.73 -20.68 -6.30
CA HIS A 114 -25.26 -22.01 -5.96
C HIS A 114 -23.83 -22.24 -6.42
N GLY A 115 -23.06 -22.98 -5.62
CA GLY A 115 -21.64 -23.24 -5.86
C GLY A 115 -20.84 -23.24 -4.56
N GLY A 116 -19.53 -23.06 -4.70
CA GLY A 116 -18.57 -23.08 -3.60
C GLY A 116 -18.06 -24.49 -3.29
N TYR A 117 -16.98 -24.52 -2.56
CA TYR A 117 -16.32 -25.75 -2.14
C TYR A 117 -16.30 -25.85 -0.62
N GLU A 118 -16.22 -27.07 -0.13
CA GLU A 118 -15.79 -27.37 1.23
C GLU A 118 -14.25 -27.22 1.32
N PHE A 119 -13.74 -27.18 2.53
CA PHE A 119 -12.29 -27.08 2.77
C PHE A 119 -11.46 -28.24 2.15
N ASP A 120 -12.09 -29.37 1.89
CA ASP A 120 -11.46 -30.56 1.27
C ASP A 120 -11.62 -30.62 -0.25
N GLY A 121 -12.12 -29.55 -0.87
CA GLY A 121 -12.30 -29.42 -2.31
C GLY A 121 -13.57 -30.07 -2.87
N ARG A 122 -14.44 -30.65 -2.03
CA ARG A 122 -15.76 -31.13 -2.48
C ARG A 122 -16.70 -29.95 -2.75
N PRO A 123 -17.48 -29.96 -3.85
CA PRO A 123 -18.44 -28.88 -4.09
C PRO A 123 -19.56 -28.88 -3.02
N ILE A 124 -19.90 -27.69 -2.52
CA ILE A 124 -21.07 -27.47 -1.65
C ILE A 124 -22.35 -27.72 -2.44
N SER A 125 -22.40 -27.17 -3.65
CA SER A 125 -23.44 -27.43 -4.64
C SER A 125 -22.90 -27.25 -6.06
N PRO A 126 -23.51 -27.86 -7.09
CA PRO A 126 -23.17 -27.57 -8.46
C PRO A 126 -23.42 -26.09 -8.78
N LEU A 127 -22.60 -25.51 -9.66
CA LEU A 127 -22.89 -24.21 -10.27
C LEU A 127 -24.12 -24.34 -11.19
N ASP A 128 -25.04 -23.40 -11.07
CA ASP A 128 -26.19 -23.28 -11.98
C ASP A 128 -25.92 -22.15 -13.00
N PRO A 129 -25.60 -22.48 -14.27
CA PRO A 129 -25.31 -21.47 -15.29
C PRO A 129 -26.49 -20.55 -15.59
N ASP A 130 -27.73 -21.04 -15.45
CA ASP A 130 -28.91 -20.21 -15.74
C ASP A 130 -29.18 -19.21 -14.60
N GLU A 131 -28.91 -19.58 -13.35
CA GLU A 131 -28.92 -18.67 -12.20
C GLU A 131 -27.89 -17.53 -12.41
N ILE A 132 -26.66 -17.87 -12.81
CA ILE A 132 -25.62 -16.87 -13.06
C ILE A 132 -26.03 -15.95 -14.22
N ARG A 133 -26.60 -16.48 -15.32
CA ARG A 133 -27.13 -15.69 -16.43
C ARG A 133 -28.21 -14.72 -15.98
N ALA A 134 -29.17 -15.19 -15.18
CA ALA A 134 -30.24 -14.36 -14.67
C ALA A 134 -29.70 -13.18 -13.82
N HIS A 135 -28.72 -13.46 -12.97
CA HIS A 135 -28.02 -12.40 -12.22
C HIS A 135 -27.29 -11.42 -13.14
N ALA A 136 -26.56 -11.92 -14.13
CA ALA A 136 -25.84 -11.07 -15.08
C ALA A 136 -26.79 -10.19 -15.94
N GLU A 137 -27.97 -10.68 -16.32
CA GLU A 137 -28.98 -9.87 -17.00
C GLU A 137 -29.55 -8.78 -16.09
N ASP A 138 -29.75 -9.05 -14.79
CA ASP A 138 -30.16 -8.04 -13.82
C ASP A 138 -29.04 -6.98 -13.63
N MET A 139 -27.78 -7.37 -13.53
CA MET A 139 -26.63 -6.45 -13.50
C MET A 139 -26.63 -5.54 -14.71
N LYS A 140 -26.82 -6.11 -15.91
CA LYS A 140 -26.90 -5.38 -17.18
C LYS A 140 -28.04 -4.37 -17.21
N ALA A 141 -29.22 -4.78 -16.72
CA ALA A 141 -30.39 -3.90 -16.64
C ALA A 141 -30.17 -2.70 -15.70
N HIS A 142 -29.30 -2.84 -14.71
CA HIS A 142 -28.90 -1.77 -13.80
C HIS A 142 -27.64 -1.00 -14.25
N GLY A 143 -27.08 -1.31 -15.43
CA GLY A 143 -25.91 -0.63 -15.97
C GLY A 143 -24.58 -0.97 -15.23
N ILE A 144 -24.57 -2.04 -14.45
CA ILE A 144 -23.37 -2.45 -13.70
C ILE A 144 -22.42 -3.17 -14.66
N ARG A 145 -21.16 -2.72 -14.66
CA ARG A 145 -20.08 -3.30 -15.47
C ARG A 145 -18.92 -3.84 -14.64
N SER A 146 -18.82 -3.43 -13.36
CA SER A 146 -17.80 -3.90 -12.43
C SER A 146 -18.38 -4.99 -11.54
N VAL A 147 -17.83 -6.20 -11.61
CA VAL A 147 -18.35 -7.38 -10.91
C VAL A 147 -17.26 -8.02 -10.07
N ALA A 148 -17.53 -8.15 -8.78
CA ALA A 148 -16.73 -8.94 -7.85
C ALA A 148 -17.33 -10.33 -7.73
N ILE A 149 -16.57 -11.37 -8.05
CA ILE A 149 -17.00 -12.77 -7.92
C ILE A 149 -16.20 -13.42 -6.80
N SER A 150 -16.90 -13.97 -5.82
CA SER A 150 -16.31 -14.71 -4.70
C SER A 150 -16.92 -16.10 -4.59
N SER A 151 -16.13 -17.07 -4.13
CA SER A 151 -16.60 -18.42 -3.85
C SER A 151 -16.07 -18.92 -2.51
N VAL A 152 -16.86 -19.72 -1.82
CA VAL A 152 -16.41 -20.40 -0.60
C VAL A 152 -15.21 -21.26 -0.95
N PHE A 153 -14.10 -21.11 -0.22
CA PHE A 153 -12.83 -21.82 -0.42
C PHE A 153 -12.23 -21.71 -1.85
N SER A 154 -12.45 -20.60 -2.55
CA SER A 154 -11.82 -20.40 -3.88
C SER A 154 -10.29 -20.40 -3.87
N PRO A 155 -9.55 -20.04 -2.81
CA PRO A 155 -8.10 -20.24 -2.75
C PRO A 155 -7.66 -21.72 -2.79
N VAL A 156 -8.55 -22.65 -2.50
CA VAL A 156 -8.30 -24.10 -2.62
C VAL A 156 -8.68 -24.60 -4.02
N ASN A 157 -9.83 -24.17 -4.53
CA ASN A 157 -10.27 -24.46 -5.90
C ASN A 157 -11.10 -23.30 -6.45
N HIS A 158 -10.63 -22.69 -7.54
CA HIS A 158 -11.21 -21.48 -8.13
C HIS A 158 -12.04 -21.74 -9.41
N ASP A 159 -12.20 -23.00 -9.85
CA ASP A 159 -12.86 -23.34 -11.11
C ASP A 159 -14.25 -22.72 -11.25
N LEU A 160 -15.02 -22.66 -10.14
CA LEU A 160 -16.36 -22.11 -10.16
C LEU A 160 -16.36 -20.57 -10.34
N GLU A 161 -15.38 -19.85 -9.76
CA GLU A 161 -15.24 -18.40 -10.00
C GLU A 161 -14.92 -18.12 -11.46
N VAL A 162 -14.00 -18.88 -12.05
CA VAL A 162 -13.61 -18.74 -13.46
C VAL A 162 -14.81 -19.03 -14.36
N ARG A 163 -15.56 -20.12 -14.08
CA ARG A 163 -16.74 -20.48 -14.88
C ARG A 163 -17.86 -19.45 -14.75
N ALA A 164 -18.11 -18.89 -13.56
CA ALA A 164 -19.08 -17.83 -13.37
C ALA A 164 -18.67 -16.56 -14.12
N ALA A 165 -17.38 -16.21 -14.10
CA ALA A 165 -16.85 -15.06 -14.83
C ALA A 165 -17.07 -15.17 -16.33
N GLU A 166 -16.82 -16.34 -16.93
CA GLU A 166 -17.11 -16.59 -18.35
C GLU A 166 -18.57 -16.29 -18.69
N ILE A 167 -19.52 -16.81 -17.88
CA ILE A 167 -20.97 -16.59 -18.10
C ILE A 167 -21.35 -15.11 -17.93
N VAL A 168 -20.77 -14.43 -16.93
CA VAL A 168 -21.02 -13.00 -16.71
C VAL A 168 -20.52 -12.18 -17.92
N VAL A 169 -19.32 -12.49 -18.43
CA VAL A 169 -18.74 -11.83 -19.63
C VAL A 169 -19.58 -12.11 -20.88
N GLU A 170 -20.11 -13.32 -21.07
CA GLU A 170 -21.04 -13.64 -22.18
C GLU A 170 -22.24 -12.68 -22.21
N VAL A 171 -22.76 -12.26 -21.04
CA VAL A 171 -23.95 -11.40 -20.92
C VAL A 171 -23.62 -9.91 -20.93
N LEU A 172 -22.62 -9.49 -20.14
CA LEU A 172 -22.24 -8.09 -19.99
C LEU A 172 -21.35 -7.56 -21.12
N GLY A 173 -20.64 -8.45 -21.82
CA GLY A 173 -19.67 -8.11 -22.86
C GLY A 173 -18.23 -8.10 -22.35
N ALA A 174 -17.28 -8.08 -23.31
CA ALA A 174 -15.84 -8.18 -23.03
C ALA A 174 -15.27 -7.01 -22.23
N ASP A 175 -15.96 -5.87 -22.21
CA ASP A 175 -15.53 -4.69 -21.45
C ASP A 175 -15.98 -4.74 -19.98
N ALA A 176 -16.64 -5.81 -19.53
CA ALA A 176 -16.99 -5.97 -18.13
C ALA A 176 -15.72 -6.15 -17.27
N ALA A 177 -15.62 -5.37 -16.20
CA ALA A 177 -14.50 -5.40 -15.28
C ALA A 177 -14.73 -6.47 -14.21
N ILE A 178 -14.24 -7.69 -14.44
CA ILE A 178 -14.38 -8.81 -13.51
C ILE A 178 -13.19 -8.84 -12.54
N SER A 179 -13.49 -8.97 -11.25
CA SER A 179 -12.52 -9.20 -10.17
C SER A 179 -12.82 -10.55 -9.50
N LEU A 180 -11.85 -11.44 -9.49
CA LEU A 180 -11.98 -12.79 -8.92
C LEU A 180 -11.32 -12.85 -7.54
N SER A 181 -12.03 -13.42 -6.56
CA SER A 181 -11.58 -13.33 -5.18
C SER A 181 -10.31 -14.13 -4.88
N HIS A 182 -10.08 -15.23 -5.58
CA HIS A 182 -8.87 -16.05 -5.42
C HIS A 182 -7.58 -15.36 -5.92
N GLU A 183 -7.70 -14.31 -6.73
CA GLU A 183 -6.56 -13.51 -7.21
C GLU A 183 -6.19 -12.37 -6.24
N ILE A 184 -7.10 -11.97 -5.34
CA ILE A 184 -6.98 -10.74 -4.56
C ILE A 184 -6.73 -11.01 -3.08
N GLY A 185 -7.44 -11.97 -2.48
CA GLY A 185 -7.40 -12.15 -1.05
C GLY A 185 -7.03 -13.57 -0.60
N ARG A 186 -6.95 -13.75 0.72
CA ARG A 186 -6.57 -15.00 1.38
C ARG A 186 -7.80 -15.88 1.69
N ILE A 187 -7.64 -16.92 2.52
CA ILE A 187 -8.65 -17.95 2.78
C ILE A 187 -9.96 -17.39 3.39
N GLY A 188 -9.92 -16.39 4.28
CA GLY A 188 -11.10 -15.79 4.90
C GLY A 188 -12.14 -15.33 3.88
N LEU A 189 -13.36 -15.88 3.90
CA LEU A 189 -14.37 -15.60 2.86
C LEU A 189 -14.80 -14.13 2.85
N LEU A 190 -15.25 -13.60 3.99
CA LEU A 190 -15.82 -12.25 4.04
C LEU A 190 -14.78 -11.19 3.75
N GLU A 191 -13.61 -11.31 4.35
CA GLU A 191 -12.49 -10.37 4.16
C GLU A 191 -11.99 -10.39 2.71
N ARG A 192 -11.91 -11.58 2.08
CA ARG A 192 -11.52 -11.73 0.68
C ARG A 192 -12.57 -11.17 -0.26
N GLU A 193 -13.85 -11.44 0.00
CA GLU A 193 -14.96 -10.88 -0.76
C GLU A 193 -14.97 -9.36 -0.68
N ASN A 194 -14.83 -8.80 0.52
CA ASN A 194 -14.75 -7.36 0.73
C ASN A 194 -13.61 -6.74 -0.08
N ALA A 195 -12.42 -7.36 -0.03
CA ALA A 195 -11.26 -6.96 -0.82
C ALA A 195 -11.56 -6.95 -2.33
N THR A 196 -12.28 -7.97 -2.81
CA THR A 196 -12.65 -8.12 -4.21
C THR A 196 -13.67 -7.08 -4.66
N ILE A 197 -14.65 -6.75 -3.80
CA ILE A 197 -15.65 -5.72 -4.08
C ILE A 197 -15.00 -4.34 -4.15
N ILE A 198 -14.09 -4.04 -3.22
CA ILE A 198 -13.30 -2.79 -3.24
C ILE A 198 -12.49 -2.70 -4.53
N ASN A 199 -11.81 -3.79 -4.91
CA ASN A 199 -11.06 -3.82 -6.17
C ASN A 199 -11.94 -3.51 -7.37
N ALA A 200 -13.07 -4.20 -7.49
CA ALA A 200 -14.02 -3.98 -8.59
C ALA A 200 -14.52 -2.53 -8.66
N ALA A 201 -14.81 -1.91 -7.51
CA ALA A 201 -15.28 -0.53 -7.44
C ALA A 201 -14.22 0.50 -7.88
N LEU A 202 -12.92 0.14 -7.84
CA LEU A 202 -11.81 1.04 -8.17
C LEU A 202 -11.24 0.86 -9.59
N ARG A 203 -11.64 -0.15 -10.34
CA ARG A 203 -11.02 -0.47 -11.64
C ARG A 203 -11.20 0.61 -12.71
N GLU A 204 -12.35 1.28 -12.73
CA GLU A 204 -12.59 2.40 -13.64
C GLU A 204 -11.68 3.58 -13.31
N LEU A 205 -11.61 3.95 -12.03
CA LEU A 205 -10.69 4.97 -11.53
C LEU A 205 -9.22 4.61 -11.82
N ALA A 206 -8.86 3.32 -11.72
CA ALA A 206 -7.51 2.87 -12.02
C ALA A 206 -7.11 3.16 -13.47
N SER A 207 -8.02 2.91 -14.41
CA SER A 207 -7.77 3.24 -15.83
C SER A 207 -7.56 4.73 -16.04
N GLU A 208 -8.39 5.58 -15.45
CA GLU A 208 -8.24 7.05 -15.55
C GLU A 208 -6.92 7.55 -14.96
N ILE A 209 -6.56 7.05 -13.77
CA ILE A 209 -5.33 7.48 -13.10
C ILE A 209 -4.11 7.03 -13.89
N VAL A 210 -4.04 5.77 -14.31
CA VAL A 210 -2.90 5.26 -15.09
C VAL A 210 -2.76 6.02 -16.40
N ASP A 211 -3.86 6.30 -17.12
CA ASP A 211 -3.83 7.11 -18.35
C ASP A 211 -3.32 8.53 -18.08
N GLY A 212 -3.73 9.13 -16.98
CA GLY A 212 -3.26 10.46 -16.54
C GLY A 212 -1.76 10.48 -16.24
N LEU A 213 -1.27 9.50 -15.46
CA LEU A 213 0.15 9.34 -15.12
C LEU A 213 1.01 9.16 -16.38
N THR A 214 0.59 8.26 -17.27
CA THR A 214 1.28 7.98 -18.53
C THR A 214 1.33 9.22 -19.40
N SER A 215 0.22 9.94 -19.53
CA SER A 215 0.15 11.18 -20.31
C SER A 215 1.06 12.26 -19.74
N ALA A 216 1.13 12.41 -18.41
CA ALA A 216 2.00 13.38 -17.76
C ALA A 216 3.48 13.11 -18.03
N VAL A 217 3.91 11.86 -17.90
CA VAL A 217 5.31 11.45 -18.16
C VAL A 217 5.66 11.64 -19.65
N ARG A 218 4.77 11.22 -20.56
CA ARG A 218 4.96 11.40 -22.01
C ARG A 218 5.02 12.89 -22.43
N ALA A 219 4.23 13.74 -21.80
CA ALA A 219 4.25 15.19 -22.03
C ALA A 219 5.62 15.82 -21.70
N GLN A 220 6.41 15.20 -20.81
CA GLN A 220 7.76 15.60 -20.47
C GLN A 220 8.84 15.04 -21.44
N GLY A 221 8.42 14.39 -22.54
CA GLY A 221 9.32 13.80 -23.54
C GLY A 221 10.02 12.52 -23.05
N ILE A 222 9.50 11.89 -22.00
CA ILE A 222 10.04 10.64 -21.46
C ILE A 222 9.24 9.48 -22.05
N ASP A 223 9.88 8.60 -22.83
CA ASP A 223 9.28 7.41 -23.45
C ASP A 223 9.76 6.12 -22.77
N ALA A 224 9.81 6.15 -21.45
CA ALA A 224 10.21 5.02 -20.63
C ALA A 224 8.97 4.26 -20.09
N PRO A 225 9.09 2.98 -19.75
CA PRO A 225 8.03 2.23 -19.07
C PRO A 225 7.72 2.81 -17.70
N ILE A 226 6.46 2.72 -17.30
CA ILE A 226 5.97 3.21 -16.02
C ILE A 226 5.60 2.03 -15.14
N PHE A 227 6.02 2.08 -13.89
CA PHE A 227 5.70 1.09 -12.87
C PHE A 227 5.08 1.79 -11.66
N LEU A 228 4.22 1.07 -10.94
CA LEU A 228 3.66 1.56 -9.69
C LEU A 228 4.09 0.67 -8.52
N SER A 229 4.24 1.30 -7.34
CA SER A 229 4.61 0.60 -6.11
C SER A 229 3.45 -0.21 -5.55
N GLN A 230 3.71 -1.44 -5.15
CA GLN A 230 2.78 -2.33 -4.46
C GLN A 230 2.84 -2.17 -2.93
N ASN A 231 1.84 -2.74 -2.26
CA ASN A 231 1.74 -2.80 -0.81
C ASN A 231 2.95 -3.47 -0.13
N ASP A 232 3.64 -4.35 -0.83
CA ASP A 232 4.77 -5.14 -0.32
C ASP A 232 6.14 -4.55 -0.66
N GLY A 233 6.16 -3.42 -1.39
CA GLY A 233 7.38 -2.70 -1.78
C GLY A 233 8.02 -3.20 -3.07
N THR A 234 7.33 -4.05 -3.82
CA THR A 234 7.70 -4.40 -5.20
C THR A 234 6.96 -3.51 -6.20
N LEU A 235 7.35 -3.58 -7.46
CA LEU A 235 6.72 -2.84 -8.54
C LEU A 235 5.75 -3.71 -9.34
N MET A 236 4.81 -3.07 -9.98
CA MET A 236 3.86 -3.64 -10.93
C MET A 236 3.70 -2.73 -12.14
N ASP A 237 3.41 -3.32 -13.29
CA ASP A 237 3.15 -2.58 -14.52
C ASP A 237 1.76 -1.92 -14.54
N GLU A 238 1.51 -1.10 -15.55
CA GLU A 238 0.26 -0.37 -15.73
C GLU A 238 -0.95 -1.31 -15.87
N GLU A 239 -0.81 -2.46 -16.55
CA GLU A 239 -1.90 -3.40 -16.78
C GLU A 239 -2.31 -4.07 -15.46
N TYR A 240 -1.34 -4.45 -14.65
CA TYR A 240 -1.58 -5.03 -13.33
C TYR A 240 -2.31 -4.04 -12.41
N VAL A 241 -1.92 -2.76 -12.40
CA VAL A 241 -2.61 -1.72 -11.62
C VAL A 241 -4.07 -1.56 -12.06
N ARG A 242 -4.34 -1.52 -13.37
CA ARG A 242 -5.72 -1.44 -13.89
C ARG A 242 -6.57 -2.62 -13.43
N ARG A 243 -5.95 -3.78 -13.25
CA ARG A 243 -6.61 -5.00 -12.79
C ARG A 243 -6.72 -5.07 -11.27
N TYR A 244 -5.69 -4.63 -10.54
CA TYR A 244 -5.58 -4.77 -9.08
C TYR A 244 -5.21 -3.46 -8.38
N PRO A 245 -6.03 -2.39 -8.48
CA PRO A 245 -5.74 -1.11 -7.82
C PRO A 245 -5.56 -1.21 -6.30
N VAL A 246 -6.18 -2.17 -5.64
CA VAL A 246 -6.03 -2.42 -4.20
C VAL A 246 -4.60 -2.80 -3.79
N ALA A 247 -3.77 -3.25 -4.74
CA ALA A 247 -2.36 -3.55 -4.49
C ALA A 247 -1.50 -2.31 -4.19
N THR A 248 -2.04 -1.08 -4.36
CA THR A 248 -1.32 0.18 -4.09
C THR A 248 -1.64 0.80 -2.72
N PHE A 249 -2.59 0.29 -1.97
CA PHE A 249 -3.20 0.96 -0.80
C PHE A 249 -2.20 1.39 0.27
N ALA A 250 -1.13 0.65 0.45
CA ALA A 250 -0.08 0.94 1.43
C ALA A 250 1.27 1.29 0.79
N SER A 251 1.29 1.70 -0.48
CA SER A 251 2.53 2.04 -1.17
C SER A 251 3.31 3.17 -0.50
N GLY A 252 2.65 4.19 0.05
CA GLY A 252 3.30 5.30 0.73
C GLY A 252 4.16 4.86 1.94
N PRO A 253 3.58 4.28 3.01
CA PRO A 253 4.37 3.76 4.13
C PRO A 253 5.42 2.72 3.70
N THR A 254 5.09 1.87 2.74
CA THR A 254 6.01 0.87 2.21
C THR A 254 7.21 1.51 1.52
N ASN A 255 6.99 2.51 0.67
CA ASN A 255 8.06 3.26 0.02
C ASN A 255 8.96 3.93 1.03
N SER A 256 8.40 4.59 2.06
CA SER A 256 9.19 5.19 3.14
C SER A 256 10.08 4.18 3.86
N MET A 257 9.54 3.00 4.18
CA MET A 257 10.33 1.93 4.81
C MET A 257 11.41 1.38 3.88
N ARG A 258 11.09 1.11 2.61
CA ARG A 258 12.08 0.65 1.61
C ARG A 258 13.18 1.69 1.39
N GLY A 259 12.80 2.97 1.30
CA GLY A 259 13.75 4.08 1.20
C GLY A 259 14.65 4.20 2.45
N ALA A 260 14.11 3.96 3.63
CA ALA A 260 14.88 3.93 4.87
C ALA A 260 15.93 2.80 4.84
N ALA A 261 15.58 1.58 4.39
CA ALA A 261 16.53 0.49 4.21
C ALA A 261 17.64 0.87 3.21
N ALA A 262 17.25 1.34 2.03
CA ALA A 262 18.18 1.68 0.95
C ALA A 262 19.18 2.78 1.35
N THR A 263 18.74 3.77 2.12
CA THR A 263 19.56 4.93 2.50
C THR A 263 20.38 4.70 3.78
N SER A 264 19.90 3.87 4.70
CA SER A 264 20.61 3.55 5.95
C SER A 264 21.54 2.34 5.83
N GLY A 265 21.28 1.44 4.87
CA GLY A 265 21.96 0.14 4.76
C GLY A 265 21.56 -0.86 5.86
N LEU A 266 20.41 -0.61 6.54
CA LEU A 266 19.88 -1.47 7.60
C LEU A 266 18.66 -2.24 7.08
N ASP A 267 18.80 -3.56 6.95
CA ASP A 267 17.74 -4.43 6.45
C ASP A 267 16.75 -4.84 7.55
N ASP A 268 17.21 -4.89 8.81
CA ASP A 268 16.40 -5.21 9.98
C ASP A 268 16.41 -4.04 10.96
N CYS A 269 15.33 -3.25 10.95
CA CYS A 269 15.20 -2.07 11.81
C CYS A 269 13.75 -1.65 12.01
N ALA A 270 13.52 -0.79 13.00
CA ALA A 270 12.28 -0.02 13.12
C ALA A 270 12.42 1.26 12.30
N VAL A 271 11.44 1.53 11.46
CA VAL A 271 11.37 2.77 10.67
C VAL A 271 10.27 3.66 11.25
N ILE A 272 10.58 4.94 11.42
CA ILE A 272 9.66 5.98 11.84
C ILE A 272 9.61 7.00 10.70
N ASP A 273 8.53 6.99 9.93
CA ASP A 273 8.26 8.02 8.92
C ASP A 273 7.41 9.13 9.52
N VAL A 274 7.99 10.29 9.72
CA VAL A 274 7.28 11.45 10.26
C VAL A 274 6.92 12.41 9.14
N GLY A 275 5.64 12.41 8.80
CA GLY A 275 5.06 13.30 7.81
C GLY A 275 4.56 14.64 8.35
N GLY A 276 3.65 15.27 7.59
CA GLY A 276 2.99 16.51 8.01
C GLY A 276 1.88 16.31 9.05
N THR A 277 1.23 15.14 9.09
CA THR A 277 0.05 14.87 9.94
C THR A 277 0.24 13.66 10.85
N THR A 278 1.00 12.67 10.43
CA THR A 278 1.20 11.39 11.12
C THR A 278 2.67 11.03 11.24
N ALA A 279 2.97 10.16 12.20
CA ALA A 279 4.18 9.37 12.25
C ALA A 279 3.79 7.91 12.09
N ASP A 280 4.28 7.28 11.03
CA ASP A 280 4.03 5.89 10.69
C ASP A 280 5.23 5.04 11.10
N ILE A 281 4.97 4.02 11.93
CA ILE A 281 6.01 3.17 12.52
C ILE A 281 5.81 1.75 12.00
N GLY A 282 6.85 1.19 11.40
CA GLY A 282 6.86 -0.17 10.90
C GLY A 282 8.20 -0.87 11.16
N LEU A 283 8.24 -2.17 10.94
CA LEU A 283 9.46 -2.97 11.04
C LEU A 283 9.87 -3.48 9.67
N LEU A 284 11.17 -3.37 9.38
CA LEU A 284 11.79 -4.05 8.25
C LEU A 284 12.38 -5.39 8.69
N ILE A 285 12.22 -6.38 7.85
CA ILE A 285 12.84 -7.71 7.96
C ILE A 285 13.40 -8.05 6.58
N ASN A 286 14.70 -8.32 6.50
CA ASN A 286 15.42 -8.55 5.24
C ASN A 286 15.19 -7.42 4.20
N GLY A 287 15.13 -6.17 4.65
CA GLY A 287 14.91 -4.99 3.80
C GLY A 287 13.48 -4.80 3.29
N PHE A 288 12.52 -5.62 3.72
CA PHE A 288 11.10 -5.51 3.36
C PHE A 288 10.22 -5.19 4.57
N PRO A 289 9.14 -4.43 4.38
CA PRO A 289 8.17 -4.19 5.43
C PRO A 289 7.59 -5.51 5.95
N ARG A 290 7.58 -5.67 7.28
CA ARG A 290 6.86 -6.78 7.89
C ARG A 290 5.38 -6.67 7.56
N GLU A 291 4.79 -7.74 7.07
CA GLU A 291 3.37 -7.77 6.76
C GLU A 291 2.52 -8.06 8.00
N THR A 292 1.32 -7.48 8.04
CA THR A 292 0.36 -7.81 9.08
C THR A 292 -0.11 -9.26 8.96
N ALA A 293 -0.15 -9.96 10.08
CA ALA A 293 -0.66 -11.33 10.15
C ALA A 293 -2.19 -11.40 10.22
N ASN A 294 -2.84 -10.30 10.60
CA ASN A 294 -4.26 -10.21 10.89
C ASN A 294 -5.05 -9.57 9.74
N GLU A 295 -6.38 -9.58 9.88
CA GLU A 295 -7.26 -8.78 9.04
C GLU A 295 -6.91 -7.29 9.14
N VAL A 296 -7.04 -6.60 8.03
CA VAL A 296 -6.83 -5.16 7.95
C VAL A 296 -8.17 -4.45 7.71
N LYS A 297 -8.42 -3.38 8.45
CA LYS A 297 -9.57 -2.52 8.20
C LYS A 297 -9.19 -1.35 7.30
N VAL A 298 -9.85 -1.26 6.15
CA VAL A 298 -9.69 -0.15 5.21
C VAL A 298 -11.03 0.56 5.07
N ALA A 299 -11.09 1.85 5.35
CA ALA A 299 -12.32 2.65 5.37
C ALA A 299 -13.47 2.02 6.19
N GLY A 300 -13.12 1.33 7.29
CA GLY A 300 -14.07 0.64 8.16
C GLY A 300 -14.44 -0.79 7.72
N ILE A 301 -14.04 -1.22 6.53
CA ILE A 301 -14.32 -2.54 5.97
C ILE A 301 -13.18 -3.50 6.33
N ARG A 302 -13.52 -4.70 6.84
CA ARG A 302 -12.55 -5.77 7.09
C ARG A 302 -12.10 -6.40 5.78
N THR A 303 -10.80 -6.47 5.58
CA THR A 303 -10.16 -7.07 4.41
C THR A 303 -9.00 -7.97 4.82
N ASN A 304 -8.52 -8.80 3.93
CA ASN A 304 -7.31 -9.59 4.11
C ASN A 304 -6.27 -9.32 3.03
N PHE A 305 -6.19 -8.06 2.59
CA PHE A 305 -5.08 -7.61 1.76
C PHE A 305 -3.74 -7.88 2.44
N ARG A 306 -2.72 -8.02 1.64
CA ARG A 306 -1.36 -7.91 2.11
C ARG A 306 -1.03 -6.45 2.27
N MET A 307 -0.73 -6.07 3.48
CA MET A 307 -0.33 -4.70 3.82
C MET A 307 0.81 -4.76 4.83
N PRO A 308 1.70 -3.76 4.82
CA PRO A 308 2.70 -3.64 5.86
C PRO A 308 2.01 -3.48 7.22
N ASP A 309 2.63 -4.06 8.24
CA ASP A 309 2.22 -3.83 9.62
C ASP A 309 2.74 -2.46 10.06
N VAL A 310 1.85 -1.47 10.10
CA VAL A 310 2.16 -0.08 10.39
C VAL A 310 1.28 0.43 11.51
N LEU A 311 1.91 1.05 12.51
CA LEU A 311 1.24 1.77 13.58
C LEU A 311 1.35 3.27 13.34
N SER A 312 0.22 3.93 13.05
CA SER A 312 0.16 5.37 12.82
C SER A 312 -0.15 6.13 14.11
N LEU A 313 0.67 7.12 14.42
CA LEU A 313 0.41 8.10 15.47
C LEU A 313 -0.01 9.43 14.84
N GLY A 314 -0.99 10.11 15.41
CA GLY A 314 -1.40 11.47 15.00
C GLY A 314 -0.36 12.52 15.42
N ILE A 315 0.89 12.33 15.06
CA ILE A 315 2.02 13.22 15.35
C ILE A 315 2.75 13.49 14.04
N GLY A 316 2.74 14.73 13.59
CA GLY A 316 3.46 15.18 12.41
C GLY A 316 3.80 16.66 12.52
N GLY A 317 4.48 17.21 11.53
CA GLY A 317 4.91 18.61 11.55
C GLY A 317 3.77 19.62 11.76
N GLY A 318 2.60 19.34 11.16
CA GLY A 318 1.40 20.18 11.30
C GLY A 318 0.49 19.84 12.49
N SER A 319 0.86 18.86 13.33
CA SER A 319 0.06 18.53 14.50
C SER A 319 -0.05 19.71 15.44
N ILE A 320 -1.27 20.01 15.90
CA ILE A 320 -1.57 21.10 16.83
C ILE A 320 -1.04 20.73 18.20
N VAL A 321 -0.40 21.69 18.86
CA VAL A 321 0.13 21.54 20.22
C VAL A 321 -0.78 22.29 21.19
N ASP A 322 -1.23 21.59 22.22
CA ASP A 322 -2.00 22.17 23.31
C ASP A 322 -1.05 22.82 24.33
N GLU A 323 -1.20 24.13 24.55
CA GLU A 323 -0.29 24.90 25.39
C GLU A 323 -0.44 24.57 26.90
N GLU A 324 -1.60 24.12 27.36
CA GLU A 324 -1.85 23.78 28.74
C GLU A 324 -1.30 22.40 29.10
N THR A 325 -1.59 21.41 28.26
CA THR A 325 -1.28 20.01 28.52
C THR A 325 0.04 19.56 27.93
N ALA A 326 0.58 20.28 26.95
CA ALA A 326 1.70 19.89 26.08
C ALA A 326 1.42 18.63 25.24
N GLU A 327 0.15 18.32 25.00
CA GLU A 327 -0.24 17.24 24.10
C GLU A 327 -0.08 17.66 22.63
N VAL A 328 0.27 16.68 21.78
CA VAL A 328 0.50 16.88 20.35
C VAL A 328 -0.45 16.03 19.55
N GLY A 329 -1.24 16.67 18.67
CA GLY A 329 -2.22 15.99 17.86
C GLY A 329 -3.37 15.38 18.67
N PRO A 330 -4.23 14.51 18.05
CA PRO A 330 -4.19 14.09 16.66
C PRO A 330 -4.67 15.16 15.66
N ALA A 331 -5.26 16.28 16.13
CA ALA A 331 -5.64 17.38 15.27
C ALA A 331 -4.42 18.01 14.59
N SER A 332 -4.54 18.36 13.31
CA SER A 332 -3.44 18.89 12.50
C SER A 332 -3.94 19.95 11.54
N VAL A 333 -3.11 20.95 11.24
CA VAL A 333 -3.36 21.92 10.17
C VAL A 333 -3.14 21.30 8.76
N GLY A 334 -2.52 20.13 8.69
CA GLY A 334 -2.29 19.41 7.45
C GLY A 334 -1.54 20.24 6.40
N TYR A 335 -2.07 20.27 5.18
CA TYR A 335 -1.48 21.02 4.05
C TYR A 335 -1.43 22.54 4.24
N LYS A 336 -2.16 23.07 5.24
CA LYS A 336 -2.14 24.52 5.57
C LYS A 336 -0.98 24.92 6.47
N LEU A 337 -0.03 24.04 6.74
CA LEU A 337 1.10 24.31 7.62
C LEU A 337 1.80 25.63 7.27
N ALA A 338 2.05 25.88 6.00
CA ALA A 338 2.75 27.08 5.53
C ALA A 338 1.95 28.39 5.70
N THR A 339 0.68 28.33 6.09
CA THR A 339 -0.17 29.51 6.32
C THR A 339 -0.69 29.62 7.73
N GLU A 340 -0.85 28.50 8.44
CA GLU A 340 -1.46 28.49 9.78
C GLU A 340 -0.45 28.38 10.92
N ALA A 341 0.76 27.82 10.70
CA ALA A 341 1.76 27.72 11.74
C ALA A 341 2.39 29.07 12.10
N LEU A 342 2.78 29.25 13.35
CA LEU A 342 3.34 30.50 13.88
C LEU A 342 4.59 30.94 13.10
N VAL A 343 5.52 30.03 12.83
CA VAL A 343 6.78 30.34 12.09
C VAL A 343 6.53 30.89 10.69
N PHE A 344 5.36 30.63 10.09
CA PHE A 344 4.96 31.18 8.79
C PHE A 344 4.02 32.37 8.92
N GLY A 345 3.74 32.86 10.15
CA GLY A 345 2.92 34.04 10.41
C GLY A 345 1.44 33.74 10.64
N GLY A 346 1.08 32.48 10.79
CA GLY A 346 -0.25 32.04 11.22
C GLY A 346 -0.49 32.26 12.72
N SER A 347 -1.54 31.64 13.23
CA SER A 347 -1.98 31.78 14.63
C SER A 347 -2.09 30.46 15.39
N THR A 348 -1.70 29.35 14.77
CA THR A 348 -1.81 28.01 15.36
C THR A 348 -0.44 27.49 15.78
N LEU A 349 -0.30 27.10 17.05
CA LEU A 349 0.92 26.46 17.52
C LEU A 349 0.96 25.02 17.03
N THR A 350 2.01 24.70 16.26
CA THR A 350 2.21 23.37 15.66
C THR A 350 3.49 22.71 16.15
N ALA A 351 3.63 21.40 15.91
CA ALA A 351 4.85 20.68 16.24
C ALA A 351 6.08 21.23 15.49
N THR A 352 5.91 21.76 14.27
CA THR A 352 6.98 22.45 13.53
C THR A 352 7.47 23.69 14.28
N ASP A 353 6.56 24.46 14.88
CA ASP A 353 6.92 25.64 15.68
C ASP A 353 7.78 25.24 16.89
N ILE A 354 7.43 24.13 17.54
CA ILE A 354 8.21 23.56 18.64
C ILE A 354 9.62 23.15 18.19
N ALA A 355 9.73 22.48 17.03
CA ALA A 355 11.04 22.08 16.50
C ALA A 355 11.92 23.29 16.16
N VAL A 356 11.35 24.37 15.62
CA VAL A 356 12.07 25.62 15.35
C VAL A 356 12.47 26.32 16.65
N ALA A 357 11.57 26.43 17.63
CA ALA A 357 11.86 27.00 18.94
C ALA A 357 12.98 26.25 19.68
N ALA A 358 13.07 24.93 19.48
CA ALA A 358 14.14 24.09 20.02
C ALA A 358 15.45 24.17 19.21
N GLY A 359 15.49 24.90 18.10
CA GLY A 359 16.65 24.97 17.21
C GLY A 359 16.93 23.72 16.38
N ARG A 360 15.96 22.80 16.29
CA ARG A 360 16.09 21.55 15.51
C ARG A 360 15.79 21.70 14.02
N ALA A 361 15.15 22.79 13.64
CA ALA A 361 14.81 23.11 12.26
C ALA A 361 15.01 24.61 11.95
N GLN A 362 15.34 24.90 10.69
CA GLN A 362 15.47 26.26 10.17
C GLN A 362 14.44 26.46 9.06
N VAL A 363 13.18 26.62 9.43
CA VAL A 363 12.05 26.85 8.53
C VAL A 363 11.23 28.03 9.01
N GLY A 364 10.72 28.85 8.11
CA GLY A 364 9.96 30.05 8.45
C GLY A 364 10.78 31.10 9.20
N ASP A 365 10.13 31.89 10.04
CA ASP A 365 10.71 32.96 10.85
C ASP A 365 10.78 32.54 12.33
N ALA A 366 11.97 32.16 12.78
CA ALA A 366 12.21 31.71 14.17
C ALA A 366 11.88 32.79 15.22
N SER A 367 11.90 34.08 14.83
CA SER A 367 11.55 35.16 15.78
C SER A 367 10.11 35.10 16.26
N LYS A 368 9.22 34.48 15.49
CA LYS A 368 7.79 34.33 15.82
C LYS A 368 7.52 33.32 16.92
N VAL A 369 8.46 32.41 17.18
CA VAL A 369 8.37 31.39 18.25
C VAL A 369 9.37 31.63 19.38
N ALA A 370 10.16 32.71 19.34
CA ALA A 370 11.15 33.04 20.35
C ALA A 370 10.54 33.36 21.75
N HIS A 371 9.23 33.58 21.81
CA HIS A 371 8.49 33.83 23.06
C HIS A 371 8.09 32.54 23.79
N LEU A 372 8.22 31.38 23.18
CA LEU A 372 7.86 30.11 23.80
C LEU A 372 8.83 29.77 24.93
N ASP A 373 8.27 29.34 26.06
CA ASP A 373 9.08 28.92 27.20
C ASP A 373 9.90 27.66 26.86
N PRO A 374 11.24 27.69 26.99
CA PRO A 374 12.09 26.53 26.70
C PRO A 374 11.70 25.27 27.49
N VAL A 375 11.21 25.40 28.74
CA VAL A 375 10.76 24.25 29.53
C VAL A 375 9.49 23.63 28.94
N PHE A 376 8.58 24.45 28.43
CA PHE A 376 7.40 23.98 27.72
C PHE A 376 7.81 23.24 26.41
N VAL A 377 8.72 23.84 25.62
CA VAL A 377 9.23 23.24 24.37
C VAL A 377 9.86 21.87 24.63
N GLU A 378 10.72 21.77 25.64
CA GLU A 378 11.33 20.49 26.03
C GLU A 378 10.29 19.45 26.47
N ARG A 379 9.27 19.87 27.23
CA ARG A 379 8.19 18.99 27.67
C ARG A 379 7.41 18.40 26.48
N VAL A 380 7.09 19.23 25.47
CA VAL A 380 6.41 18.77 24.24
C VAL A 380 7.26 17.75 23.50
N LEU A 381 8.55 18.03 23.31
CA LEU A 381 9.47 17.12 22.61
C LEU A 381 9.69 15.80 23.36
N ALA A 382 9.74 15.86 24.70
CA ALA A 382 9.83 14.65 25.52
C ALA A 382 8.58 13.77 25.38
N ARG A 383 7.39 14.36 25.34
CA ARG A 383 6.14 13.62 25.09
C ARG A 383 6.11 12.97 23.72
N ILE A 384 6.57 13.67 22.66
CA ILE A 384 6.69 13.08 21.32
C ILE A 384 7.61 11.86 21.38
N ALA A 385 8.80 12.01 21.99
CA ALA A 385 9.78 10.93 22.09
C ALA A 385 9.24 9.73 22.89
N GLU A 386 8.53 9.95 23.97
CA GLU A 386 7.90 8.90 24.80
C GLU A 386 6.85 8.12 23.98
N ARG A 387 5.88 8.83 23.35
CA ARG A 387 4.82 8.21 22.55
C ARG A 387 5.37 7.43 21.37
N VAL A 388 6.41 7.95 20.72
CA VAL A 388 7.07 7.25 19.61
C VAL A 388 7.81 6.02 20.11
N SER A 389 8.54 6.11 21.25
CA SER A 389 9.22 4.96 21.85
C SER A 389 8.24 3.85 22.24
N GLU A 390 7.13 4.19 22.87
CA GLU A 390 6.07 3.23 23.19
C GLU A 390 5.50 2.56 21.95
N ALA A 391 5.33 3.31 20.86
CA ALA A 391 4.83 2.76 19.61
C ALA A 391 5.83 1.80 18.95
N VAL A 392 7.12 2.13 18.93
CA VAL A 392 8.18 1.21 18.48
C VAL A 392 8.21 -0.05 19.35
N ASP A 393 8.11 0.10 20.67
CA ASP A 393 8.10 -1.05 21.59
C ASP A 393 6.91 -1.99 21.36
N ARG A 394 5.73 -1.44 21.07
CA ARG A 394 4.53 -2.23 20.72
C ARG A 394 4.67 -2.99 19.39
N MET A 395 5.48 -2.47 18.47
CA MET A 395 5.71 -3.12 17.17
C MET A 395 6.74 -4.25 17.25
N ARG A 396 7.63 -4.24 18.24
CA ARG A 396 8.65 -5.30 18.40
C ARG A 396 8.01 -6.66 18.68
N THR A 397 8.62 -7.71 18.12
CA THR A 397 8.26 -9.11 18.38
C THR A 397 9.28 -9.82 19.26
N SER A 398 10.39 -9.17 19.56
CA SER A 398 11.48 -9.68 20.39
C SER A 398 11.94 -8.59 21.38
N PRO A 399 12.40 -8.94 22.58
CA PRO A 399 13.01 -8.01 23.53
C PRO A 399 14.42 -7.56 23.12
N GLU A 400 15.00 -8.12 22.06
CA GLU A 400 16.32 -7.76 21.59
C GLU A 400 16.39 -6.31 21.09
N PRO A 401 17.54 -5.64 21.21
CA PRO A 401 17.74 -4.30 20.68
C PRO A 401 17.45 -4.26 19.17
N ILE A 402 16.74 -3.24 18.72
CA ILE A 402 16.49 -2.98 17.32
C ILE A 402 16.98 -1.57 16.96
N ALA A 403 17.66 -1.43 15.83
CA ALA A 403 18.05 -0.12 15.31
C ALA A 403 16.81 0.68 14.92
N VAL A 404 16.84 2.00 15.08
CA VAL A 404 15.75 2.91 14.72
C VAL A 404 16.22 3.86 13.63
N VAL A 405 15.48 3.89 12.52
CA VAL A 405 15.72 4.79 11.39
C VAL A 405 14.57 5.77 11.30
N ALA A 406 14.86 7.06 11.28
CA ALA A 406 13.88 8.13 11.10
C ALA A 406 13.96 8.72 9.70
N VAL A 407 12.82 8.78 9.01
CA VAL A 407 12.66 9.38 7.68
C VAL A 407 11.49 10.35 7.66
N GLY A 408 11.26 11.01 6.52
CA GLY A 408 10.21 12.00 6.37
C GLY A 408 10.61 13.39 6.90
N GLY A 409 9.98 14.43 6.33
CA GLY A 409 10.31 15.83 6.65
C GLY A 409 10.03 16.24 8.10
N GLY A 410 9.13 15.54 8.79
CA GLY A 410 8.82 15.76 10.21
C GLY A 410 9.77 15.06 11.19
N SER A 411 10.76 14.30 10.73
CA SER A 411 11.74 13.61 11.60
C SER A 411 12.57 14.59 12.46
N ILE A 412 12.55 15.89 12.14
CA ILE A 412 13.07 16.98 13.00
C ILE A 412 12.44 17.02 14.40
N LEU A 413 11.24 16.46 14.57
CA LEU A 413 10.56 16.36 15.85
C LEU A 413 11.20 15.34 16.81
N LEU A 414 11.91 14.35 16.25
CA LEU A 414 12.51 13.28 17.04
C LEU A 414 13.84 13.74 17.65
N PRO A 415 14.20 13.26 18.84
CA PRO A 415 15.55 13.47 19.41
C PRO A 415 16.59 12.60 18.68
N ASP A 416 17.86 12.85 18.97
CA ASP A 416 18.96 12.01 18.45
C ASP A 416 19.03 10.64 19.14
N GLU A 417 18.44 10.54 20.32
CA GLU A 417 18.29 9.30 21.08
C GLU A 417 16.86 9.14 21.56
N LEU A 418 16.25 7.98 21.28
CA LEU A 418 14.95 7.62 21.80
C LEU A 418 15.06 6.84 23.11
N PRO A 419 14.18 7.09 24.09
CA PRO A 419 14.05 6.23 25.26
C PRO A 419 13.90 4.77 24.85
N LEU A 420 14.59 3.86 25.53
CA LEU A 420 14.61 2.40 25.27
C LEU A 420 15.40 1.92 24.03
N PHE A 421 15.64 2.78 23.04
CA PHE A 421 16.21 2.37 21.75
C PHE A 421 17.58 2.98 21.44
N GLY A 422 17.97 4.06 22.14
CA GLY A 422 19.22 4.76 21.89
C GLY A 422 19.20 5.57 20.59
N THR A 423 20.27 5.54 19.84
CA THR A 423 20.51 6.41 18.69
C THR A 423 19.46 6.24 17.59
N VAL A 424 18.93 7.38 17.13
CA VAL A 424 18.04 7.47 15.95
C VAL A 424 18.89 7.77 14.72
N HIS A 425 18.94 6.82 13.80
CA HIS A 425 19.63 6.98 12.52
C HIS A 425 18.81 7.85 11.56
N ARG A 426 19.39 8.94 11.09
CA ARG A 426 18.83 9.77 10.02
C ARG A 426 19.74 9.69 8.81
N PRO A 427 19.41 8.86 7.80
CA PRO A 427 20.25 8.71 6.62
C PRO A 427 20.26 10.00 5.79
N GLU A 428 21.25 10.14 4.92
CA GLU A 428 21.25 11.18 3.91
C GLU A 428 20.00 11.07 3.03
N ASN A 429 19.42 12.19 2.62
CA ASN A 429 18.15 12.24 1.85
C ASN A 429 16.89 11.68 2.57
N TYR A 430 16.92 11.57 3.89
CA TYR A 430 15.78 11.08 4.69
C TYR A 430 14.45 11.79 4.38
N ALA A 431 14.50 13.04 3.94
CA ALA A 431 13.31 13.85 3.65
C ALA A 431 12.56 13.42 2.39
N VAL A 432 13.21 12.69 1.47
CA VAL A 432 12.66 12.14 0.23
C VAL A 432 12.80 10.60 0.17
N ALA A 433 12.89 9.96 1.33
CA ALA A 433 13.06 8.51 1.43
C ALA A 433 11.93 7.73 0.74
N ASN A 434 10.69 8.23 0.78
CA ASN A 434 9.55 7.64 0.08
C ASN A 434 9.75 7.60 -1.45
N ALA A 435 10.21 8.68 -2.07
CA ALA A 435 10.53 8.68 -3.50
C ALA A 435 11.72 7.77 -3.83
N ILE A 436 12.74 7.70 -2.94
CA ILE A 436 13.85 6.73 -3.09
C ILE A 436 13.29 5.30 -3.00
N GLY A 437 12.43 5.00 -2.03
CA GLY A 437 11.80 3.70 -1.90
C GLY A 437 10.94 3.33 -3.11
N ALA A 438 10.17 4.27 -3.66
CA ALA A 438 9.42 4.08 -4.89
C ALA A 438 10.33 3.76 -6.08
N SER A 439 11.57 4.29 -6.10
CA SER A 439 12.54 4.09 -7.18
C SER A 439 13.30 2.77 -7.12
N ILE A 440 13.07 1.93 -6.10
CA ILE A 440 13.73 0.63 -5.99
C ILE A 440 13.16 -0.31 -7.05
N ALA A 441 13.94 -0.59 -8.08
CA ALA A 441 13.53 -1.34 -9.27
C ALA A 441 13.49 -2.85 -8.98
N GLN A 442 12.55 -3.30 -8.17
CA GLN A 442 12.34 -4.71 -7.84
C GLN A 442 10.91 -5.14 -8.11
N VAL A 443 10.74 -6.32 -8.69
CA VAL A 443 9.46 -6.97 -8.95
C VAL A 443 9.39 -8.30 -8.22
N GLY A 444 8.18 -8.73 -7.88
CA GLY A 444 7.96 -9.91 -7.07
C GLY A 444 7.02 -10.93 -7.68
N GLY A 445 7.15 -12.17 -7.22
CA GLY A 445 6.21 -13.25 -7.45
C GLY A 445 5.88 -13.92 -6.13
N GLU A 446 4.60 -14.16 -5.90
CA GLU A 446 4.17 -14.74 -4.64
C GLU A 446 3.14 -15.84 -4.86
N ILE A 447 3.26 -16.86 -3.99
CA ILE A 447 2.31 -17.94 -3.84
C ILE A 447 1.83 -17.95 -2.38
N ASP A 448 0.52 -18.02 -2.17
CA ASP A 448 -0.09 -18.23 -0.86
C ASP A 448 -1.33 -19.12 -1.05
N LYS A 449 -1.15 -20.42 -0.96
CA LYS A 449 -2.19 -21.42 -1.23
C LYS A 449 -2.19 -22.52 -0.17
N VAL A 450 -3.30 -23.26 -0.10
CA VAL A 450 -3.40 -24.47 0.70
C VAL A 450 -3.18 -25.69 -0.18
N TYR A 451 -2.26 -26.52 0.25
CA TYR A 451 -1.90 -27.76 -0.43
C TYR A 451 -2.28 -28.97 0.44
N ALA A 452 -2.87 -29.99 -0.17
CA ALA A 452 -2.98 -31.30 0.43
C ALA A 452 -1.67 -32.06 0.18
N ILE A 453 -0.83 -32.18 1.20
CA ILE A 453 0.49 -32.79 1.05
C ILE A 453 0.39 -34.29 1.29
N GLU A 454 0.61 -35.09 0.23
CA GLU A 454 0.68 -36.54 0.36
C GLU A 454 1.89 -36.99 1.20
N PRO A 455 1.75 -38.08 1.99
CA PRO A 455 2.87 -38.61 2.75
C PRO A 455 4.10 -38.87 1.88
N GLY A 456 5.23 -38.29 2.24
CA GLY A 456 6.51 -38.46 1.51
C GLY A 456 6.73 -37.49 0.36
N ARG A 457 5.75 -36.65 -0.05
CA ARG A 457 5.89 -35.68 -1.15
C ARG A 457 6.10 -34.23 -0.69
N ARG A 458 6.31 -34.01 0.60
CA ARG A 458 6.46 -32.66 1.15
C ARG A 458 7.55 -31.86 0.45
N ASP A 459 8.77 -32.41 0.32
CA ASP A 459 9.91 -31.69 -0.25
C ASP A 459 9.71 -31.39 -1.74
N GLU A 460 9.05 -32.29 -2.48
CA GLU A 460 8.67 -32.10 -3.87
C GLU A 460 7.66 -30.96 -4.02
N THR A 461 6.58 -30.97 -3.21
CA THR A 461 5.58 -29.90 -3.19
C THR A 461 6.21 -28.54 -2.85
N LEU A 462 7.12 -28.49 -1.86
CA LEU A 462 7.81 -27.25 -1.50
C LEU A 462 8.72 -26.74 -2.63
N ALA A 463 9.37 -27.63 -3.36
CA ALA A 463 10.21 -27.28 -4.52
C ALA A 463 9.34 -26.72 -5.67
N GLU A 464 8.20 -27.32 -5.96
CA GLU A 464 7.24 -26.86 -6.97
C GLU A 464 6.72 -25.45 -6.63
N VAL A 465 6.31 -25.21 -5.39
CA VAL A 465 5.78 -23.91 -4.96
C VAL A 465 6.85 -22.81 -5.03
N ARG A 466 8.10 -23.15 -4.67
CA ARG A 466 9.22 -22.20 -4.81
C ARG A 466 9.49 -21.86 -6.26
N ALA A 467 9.48 -22.86 -7.15
CA ALA A 467 9.65 -22.64 -8.59
C ALA A 467 8.52 -21.77 -9.15
N GLU A 468 7.26 -22.03 -8.78
CA GLU A 468 6.10 -21.22 -9.20
C GLU A 468 6.24 -19.74 -8.76
N ALA A 469 6.75 -19.47 -7.54
CA ALA A 469 6.98 -18.11 -7.09
C ALA A 469 8.10 -17.41 -7.89
N VAL A 470 9.19 -18.13 -8.19
CA VAL A 470 10.28 -17.63 -9.03
C VAL A 470 9.79 -17.33 -10.44
N ASP A 471 9.02 -18.24 -11.06
CA ASP A 471 8.47 -18.05 -12.39
C ASP A 471 7.53 -16.83 -12.47
N LYS A 472 6.74 -16.59 -11.41
CA LYS A 472 5.91 -15.38 -11.30
C LYS A 472 6.75 -14.10 -11.24
N ALA A 473 7.84 -14.09 -10.47
CA ALA A 473 8.73 -12.93 -10.41
C ALA A 473 9.37 -12.65 -11.78
N ILE A 474 9.80 -13.70 -12.50
CA ILE A 474 10.35 -13.58 -13.87
C ILE A 474 9.27 -13.07 -14.82
N ALA A 475 8.05 -13.58 -14.74
CA ALA A 475 6.92 -13.13 -15.58
C ALA A 475 6.54 -11.67 -15.29
N ALA A 476 6.76 -11.18 -14.04
CA ALA A 476 6.60 -9.77 -13.68
C ALA A 476 7.76 -8.88 -14.15
N GLY A 477 8.76 -9.42 -14.85
CA GLY A 477 9.88 -8.68 -15.42
C GLY A 477 11.18 -8.74 -14.60
N ALA A 478 11.32 -9.68 -13.66
CA ALA A 478 12.58 -9.83 -12.93
C ALA A 478 13.69 -10.43 -13.81
N LYS A 479 14.91 -9.93 -13.67
CA LYS A 479 16.11 -10.59 -14.17
C LYS A 479 16.27 -11.97 -13.51
N PRO A 480 16.25 -13.10 -14.26
CA PRO A 480 16.29 -14.44 -13.66
C PRO A 480 17.47 -14.67 -12.70
N SER A 481 18.63 -14.06 -12.99
CA SER A 481 19.85 -14.22 -12.19
C SER A 481 19.81 -13.50 -10.83
N THR A 482 18.86 -12.60 -10.62
CA THR A 482 18.72 -11.80 -9.39
C THR A 482 17.60 -12.30 -8.50
N VAL A 483 16.73 -13.20 -9.02
CA VAL A 483 15.57 -13.68 -8.25
C VAL A 483 16.00 -14.51 -7.05
N ALA A 484 15.57 -14.08 -5.87
CA ALA A 484 15.78 -14.76 -4.61
C ALA A 484 14.46 -14.93 -3.85
N ILE A 485 14.34 -16.02 -3.09
CA ILE A 485 13.22 -16.20 -2.15
C ILE A 485 13.56 -15.41 -0.89
N ILE A 486 12.72 -14.43 -0.57
CA ILE A 486 12.92 -13.52 0.58
C ILE A 486 12.02 -13.86 1.77
N ASP A 487 10.94 -14.59 1.54
CA ASP A 487 10.04 -15.03 2.60
C ASP A 487 9.47 -16.42 2.27
N PHE A 488 9.38 -17.26 3.30
CA PHE A 488 8.84 -18.60 3.22
C PHE A 488 8.13 -18.96 4.53
N ASP A 489 6.88 -19.37 4.41
CA ASP A 489 6.08 -19.80 5.56
C ASP A 489 5.32 -21.09 5.22
N GLU A 490 5.32 -22.04 6.15
CA GLU A 490 4.66 -23.33 6.03
C GLU A 490 3.86 -23.58 7.32
N VAL A 491 2.54 -23.47 7.22
CA VAL A 491 1.64 -23.61 8.37
C VAL A 491 0.68 -24.78 8.15
N PRO A 492 0.86 -25.89 8.86
CA PRO A 492 -0.13 -26.96 8.88
C PRO A 492 -1.48 -26.44 9.38
N ILE A 493 -2.57 -26.80 8.71
CA ILE A 493 -3.92 -26.43 9.14
C ILE A 493 -4.50 -27.59 9.93
N PRO A 494 -4.54 -27.50 11.29
CA PRO A 494 -5.05 -28.57 12.12
C PRO A 494 -6.49 -28.90 11.77
N TYR A 495 -6.83 -30.18 11.90
CA TYR A 495 -8.19 -30.70 11.67
C TYR A 495 -8.69 -30.73 10.22
N LEU A 496 -7.92 -30.25 9.24
CA LEU A 496 -8.23 -30.50 7.84
C LEU A 496 -7.66 -31.84 7.37
N PRO A 497 -8.44 -32.66 6.65
CA PRO A 497 -7.95 -33.92 6.11
C PRO A 497 -6.86 -33.69 5.04
N GLY A 498 -6.08 -34.74 4.76
CA GLY A 498 -5.06 -34.69 3.69
C GLY A 498 -3.80 -33.91 4.02
N ASN A 499 -3.44 -33.73 5.31
CA ASN A 499 -2.30 -32.93 5.74
C ASN A 499 -2.30 -31.53 5.09
N ALA A 500 -3.47 -30.88 5.10
CA ALA A 500 -3.63 -29.56 4.53
C ALA A 500 -2.66 -28.58 5.17
N THR A 501 -1.82 -27.97 4.36
CA THR A 501 -0.77 -27.05 4.78
C THR A 501 -0.87 -25.79 3.93
N ARG A 502 -0.95 -24.62 4.57
CA ARG A 502 -0.79 -23.34 3.90
C ARG A 502 0.69 -23.13 3.65
N ILE A 503 1.04 -22.93 2.39
CA ILE A 503 2.42 -22.61 1.98
C ILE A 503 2.42 -21.22 1.38
N ARG A 504 3.29 -20.37 1.90
CA ARG A 504 3.56 -19.04 1.38
C ARG A 504 5.01 -18.95 0.95
N VAL A 505 5.25 -18.46 -0.26
CA VAL A 505 6.59 -18.21 -0.81
C VAL A 505 6.56 -16.86 -1.49
N LYS A 506 7.52 -15.99 -1.17
CA LYS A 506 7.74 -14.71 -1.84
C LYS A 506 9.12 -14.72 -2.48
N ALA A 507 9.16 -14.52 -3.79
CA ALA A 507 10.37 -14.34 -4.59
C ALA A 507 10.43 -12.90 -5.09
N VAL A 508 11.61 -12.29 -5.07
CA VAL A 508 11.86 -10.93 -5.57
C VAL A 508 13.13 -10.91 -6.39
N GLY A 509 13.13 -10.15 -7.46
CA GLY A 509 14.30 -9.92 -8.30
C GLY A 509 14.34 -8.50 -8.84
N ASP A 510 15.52 -8.08 -9.29
CA ASP A 510 15.69 -6.76 -9.90
C ASP A 510 14.94 -6.70 -11.23
N LEU A 511 14.26 -5.59 -11.47
CA LEU A 511 13.55 -5.33 -12.73
C LEU A 511 14.54 -5.35 -13.90
N ASP A 512 14.21 -6.08 -14.96
CA ASP A 512 14.97 -6.06 -16.21
C ASP A 512 14.61 -4.82 -17.03
N MET A 513 15.39 -3.77 -16.92
CA MET A 513 15.17 -2.51 -17.64
C MET A 513 15.74 -2.53 -19.07
N GLY A 514 16.17 -3.71 -19.57
CA GLY A 514 16.77 -3.85 -20.90
C GLY A 514 18.15 -3.20 -20.96
N ALA A 515 19.23 -3.98 -21.09
CA ALA A 515 20.59 -3.45 -21.24
C ALA A 515 20.85 -3.05 -22.68
#